data_0dba87b0dda3db898615f6ea49d84e8b
#
_entry.id   0dba87b0dda3db898615f6ea49d84e8b
#
_cell.length_a   1.000
_cell.length_b   1.000
_cell.length_c   1.000
_cell.angle_alpha   90.00
_cell.angle_beta   90.00
_cell.angle_gamma   90.00
#
_symmetry.space_group_name_H-M   'P 1'
#
loop_
_entity.id
_entity.type
_entity.pdbx_description
1 polymer ?
#
loop_
_entity_poly.entity_id
_entity_poly.type
_entity_poly.pdbx_seq_one_letter_code
_entity_poly.pdbx_strand_id
1 'polypeptide(L)'
;EGGSWLVEGIGEDFIPDNLDLSVIDDAETVDDAEAFAATGELLRQEGILGGSSTGTLLAGALKWCRKQSTPKRVVTLVCDTGNKYLSKAFDEAWLQEQGLTNRNPTDDLRDLIVRRADLGRVVTVGPADTLNTAYGRMRANDVSQLPVLDDRDSIIGLLDEEDLLLAVHQASERF
;
A
#
# COMPACT_ATOMS: atom_id res chain seq x y z
N GLU A 1 22.40 4.05 -12.73
CA GLU A 1 21.28 3.33 -13.37
C GLU A 1 20.00 3.80 -12.71
N GLY A 2 19.07 4.38 -13.50
CA GLY A 2 17.76 4.78 -13.01
C GLY A 2 16.96 3.52 -12.61
N GLY A 3 16.43 3.52 -11.39
CA GLY A 3 15.52 2.47 -10.90
C GLY A 3 14.09 2.98 -10.88
N SER A 4 13.13 2.09 -10.66
CA SER A 4 11.76 2.46 -10.30
C SER A 4 11.66 2.66 -8.78
N TRP A 5 10.92 3.67 -8.35
CA TRP A 5 10.62 3.93 -6.94
C TRP A 5 9.13 4.16 -6.75
N LEU A 6 8.66 3.94 -5.52
CA LEU A 6 7.25 4.04 -5.14
C LEU A 6 6.92 5.38 -4.46
N VAL A 7 7.94 6.11 -4.00
CA VAL A 7 7.77 7.45 -3.42
C VAL A 7 7.35 8.43 -4.51
N GLU A 8 6.29 9.19 -4.27
CA GLU A 8 5.76 10.17 -5.22
C GLU A 8 6.29 11.58 -4.93
N GLY A 9 6.55 12.35 -6.01
CA GLY A 9 6.90 13.77 -5.94
C GLY A 9 8.34 14.07 -5.56
N ILE A 10 9.23 13.08 -5.55
CA ILE A 10 10.66 13.22 -5.28
C ILE A 10 11.43 12.15 -6.06
N GLY A 11 12.67 12.43 -6.40
CA GLY A 11 13.51 11.53 -7.18
C GLY A 11 13.32 11.75 -8.68
N GLU A 12 14.26 12.44 -9.28
CA GLU A 12 14.31 12.67 -10.72
C GLU A 12 15.55 11.99 -11.30
N ASP A 13 15.49 11.58 -12.55
CA ASP A 13 16.62 11.00 -13.30
C ASP A 13 17.46 12.02 -14.05
N PHE A 14 17.19 13.30 -13.82
CA PHE A 14 17.94 14.44 -14.37
C PHE A 14 18.23 15.48 -13.30
N ILE A 15 19.22 16.31 -13.54
CA ILE A 15 19.55 17.48 -12.69
C ILE A 15 18.75 18.67 -13.22
N PRO A 16 17.78 19.20 -12.46
CA PRO A 16 17.00 20.35 -12.90
C PRO A 16 17.86 21.63 -12.94
N ASP A 17 17.58 22.50 -13.91
CA ASP A 17 18.36 23.72 -14.15
C ASP A 17 18.40 24.68 -12.96
N ASN A 18 17.42 24.61 -12.07
CA ASN A 18 17.33 25.42 -10.86
C ASN A 18 18.06 24.83 -9.65
N LEU A 19 18.72 23.67 -9.79
CA LEU A 19 19.52 23.06 -8.73
C LEU A 19 20.93 23.67 -8.72
N ASP A 20 21.24 24.39 -7.66
CA ASP A 20 22.59 24.89 -7.40
C ASP A 20 23.36 23.90 -6.51
N LEU A 21 24.24 23.12 -7.12
CA LEU A 21 25.07 22.14 -6.41
C LEU A 21 26.07 22.79 -5.45
N SER A 22 26.39 24.08 -5.61
CA SER A 22 27.37 24.76 -4.76
C SER A 22 26.88 25.01 -3.33
N VAL A 23 25.56 24.92 -3.09
CA VAL A 23 24.94 25.09 -1.76
C VAL A 23 24.69 23.76 -1.04
N ILE A 24 25.08 22.64 -1.64
CA ILE A 24 24.88 21.29 -1.09
C ILE A 24 26.19 20.84 -0.43
N ASP A 25 26.14 20.56 0.87
CA ASP A 25 27.29 20.07 1.63
C ASP A 25 27.36 18.55 1.66
N ASP A 26 26.20 17.85 1.66
CA ASP A 26 26.15 16.39 1.79
C ASP A 26 24.87 15.83 1.14
N ALA A 27 24.86 14.52 0.88
CA ALA A 27 23.72 13.82 0.28
C ALA A 27 23.55 12.44 0.93
N GLU A 28 22.30 12.05 1.17
CA GLU A 28 21.91 10.76 1.70
C GLU A 28 21.04 10.01 0.71
N THR A 29 21.31 8.73 0.53
CA THR A 29 20.43 7.85 -0.22
C THR A 29 19.38 7.25 0.72
N VAL A 30 18.13 7.30 0.32
CA VAL A 30 16.99 6.74 1.04
C VAL A 30 16.23 5.84 0.08
N ASP A 31 16.01 4.59 0.45
CA ASP A 31 15.18 3.67 -0.31
C ASP A 31 13.69 3.78 0.07
N ASP A 32 12.82 3.13 -0.72
CA ASP A 32 11.38 3.16 -0.50
C ASP A 32 10.98 2.60 0.88
N ALA A 33 11.62 1.50 1.33
CA ALA A 33 11.30 0.89 2.61
C ALA A 33 11.58 1.85 3.78
N GLU A 34 12.72 2.54 3.73
CA GLU A 34 13.09 3.56 4.72
C GLU A 34 12.13 4.76 4.69
N ALA A 35 11.77 5.22 3.49
CA ALA A 35 10.86 6.35 3.31
C ALA A 35 9.46 6.05 3.87
N PHE A 36 8.88 4.91 3.50
CA PHE A 36 7.54 4.51 3.99
C PHE A 36 7.53 4.19 5.48
N ALA A 37 8.58 3.56 6.01
CA ALA A 37 8.73 3.32 7.45
C ALA A 37 8.76 4.65 8.22
N ALA A 38 9.57 5.62 7.77
CA ALA A 38 9.67 6.94 8.40
C ALA A 38 8.35 7.72 8.32
N THR A 39 7.58 7.59 7.22
CA THR A 39 6.25 8.19 7.08
C THR A 39 5.29 7.65 8.15
N GLY A 40 5.25 6.34 8.34
CA GLY A 40 4.42 5.68 9.35
C GLY A 40 4.86 6.03 10.79
N GLU A 41 6.16 6.11 11.05
CA GLU A 41 6.69 6.48 12.36
C GLU A 41 6.37 7.93 12.71
N LEU A 42 6.47 8.86 11.77
CA LEU A 42 6.11 10.27 11.96
C LEU A 42 4.66 10.42 12.42
N LEU A 43 3.74 9.67 11.81
CA LEU A 43 2.34 9.67 12.24
C LEU A 43 2.18 9.06 13.64
N ARG A 44 2.81 7.91 13.91
CA ARG A 44 2.64 7.21 15.20
C ARG A 44 3.26 7.95 16.39
N GLN A 45 4.41 8.57 16.19
CA GLN A 45 5.16 9.19 17.28
C GLN A 45 4.81 10.67 17.49
N GLU A 46 4.60 11.40 16.38
CA GLU A 46 4.42 12.85 16.41
C GLU A 46 3.01 13.30 16.02
N GLY A 47 2.14 12.39 15.54
CA GLY A 47 0.80 12.73 15.09
C GLY A 47 0.78 13.53 13.78
N ILE A 48 1.86 13.52 13.01
CA ILE A 48 2.00 14.27 11.76
C ILE A 48 1.69 13.36 10.59
N LEU A 49 0.60 13.64 9.88
CA LEU A 49 0.18 12.93 8.69
C LEU A 49 0.82 13.56 7.43
N GLY A 50 2.06 13.20 7.14
CA GLY A 50 2.81 13.63 5.94
C GLY A 50 2.74 12.62 4.80
N GLY A 51 3.07 13.01 3.58
CA GLY A 51 3.19 12.12 2.42
C GLY A 51 4.50 11.32 2.40
N SER A 52 4.65 10.43 1.41
CA SER A 52 5.83 9.55 1.28
C SER A 52 7.14 10.32 1.09
N SER A 53 7.12 11.44 0.34
CA SER A 53 8.28 12.31 0.20
C SER A 53 8.72 12.95 1.54
N THR A 54 7.77 13.24 2.45
CA THR A 54 8.09 13.66 3.82
C THR A 54 8.89 12.59 4.56
N GLY A 55 8.50 11.32 4.40
CA GLY A 55 9.24 10.20 4.98
C GLY A 55 10.66 10.09 4.43
N THR A 56 10.84 10.29 3.12
CA THR A 56 12.17 10.32 2.49
C THR A 56 13.07 11.40 3.11
N LEU A 57 12.56 12.63 3.23
CA LEU A 57 13.30 13.73 3.83
C LEU A 57 13.62 13.48 5.31
N LEU A 58 12.66 12.93 6.05
CA LEU A 58 12.85 12.58 7.46
C LEU A 58 13.89 11.47 7.63
N ALA A 59 13.81 10.40 6.84
CA ALA A 59 14.78 9.30 6.88
C ALA A 59 16.20 9.79 6.56
N GLY A 60 16.35 10.62 5.52
CA GLY A 60 17.64 11.25 5.18
C GLY A 60 18.16 12.13 6.31
N ALA A 61 17.32 12.99 6.88
CA ALA A 61 17.70 13.83 8.02
C ALA A 61 18.12 13.01 9.23
N LEU A 62 17.41 11.92 9.55
CA LEU A 62 17.76 11.03 10.65
C LEU A 62 19.08 10.26 10.39
N LYS A 63 19.31 9.81 9.15
CA LYS A 63 20.59 9.19 8.75
C LYS A 63 21.75 10.15 9.00
N TRP A 64 21.60 11.40 8.55
CA TRP A 64 22.61 12.43 8.76
C TRP A 64 22.82 12.72 10.25
N CYS A 65 21.74 12.86 11.03
CA CYS A 65 21.82 13.10 12.49
C CYS A 65 22.61 12.00 13.22
N ARG A 66 22.41 10.73 12.86
CA ARG A 66 23.10 9.58 13.48
C ARG A 66 24.62 9.60 13.26
N LYS A 67 25.09 10.30 12.26
CA LYS A 67 26.53 10.47 11.97
C LYS A 67 27.17 11.61 12.78
N GLN A 68 26.36 12.44 13.47
CA GLN A 68 26.89 13.59 14.21
C GLN A 68 27.37 13.19 15.59
N SER A 69 28.55 13.69 15.99
CA SER A 69 29.12 13.50 17.33
C SER A 69 28.68 14.55 18.36
N THR A 70 28.07 15.64 17.90
CA THR A 70 27.60 16.75 18.73
C THR A 70 26.16 17.08 18.40
N PRO A 71 25.36 17.59 19.35
CA PRO A 71 23.99 18.03 19.09
C PRO A 71 23.91 19.04 17.96
N LYS A 72 22.97 18.84 17.06
CA LYS A 72 22.70 19.74 15.93
C LYS A 72 21.21 20.13 15.92
N ARG A 73 20.93 21.33 15.41
CA ARG A 73 19.56 21.73 15.07
C ARG A 73 19.36 21.41 13.59
N VAL A 74 18.45 20.49 13.31
CA VAL A 74 18.13 20.06 11.94
C VAL A 74 16.69 20.48 11.64
N VAL A 75 16.47 20.98 10.42
CA VAL A 75 15.15 21.36 9.92
C VAL A 75 14.89 20.57 8.66
N THR A 76 13.70 19.97 8.55
CA THR A 76 13.20 19.30 7.35
C THR A 76 11.79 19.79 7.03
N LEU A 77 11.20 19.27 5.95
CA LEU A 77 9.89 19.71 5.46
C LEU A 77 8.87 18.60 5.55
N VAL A 78 7.64 18.96 5.90
CA VAL A 78 6.45 18.16 5.61
C VAL A 78 5.91 18.64 4.27
N CYS A 79 6.23 17.91 3.20
CA CYS A 79 6.03 18.36 1.81
C CYS A 79 4.55 18.51 1.46
N ASP A 80 3.75 17.54 1.85
CA ASP A 80 2.30 17.53 1.64
C ASP A 80 1.58 16.67 2.69
N THR A 81 0.25 16.68 2.63
CA THR A 81 -0.59 15.89 3.53
C THR A 81 -0.66 14.43 3.11
N GLY A 82 -0.58 13.51 4.08
CA GLY A 82 -0.75 12.08 3.89
C GLY A 82 -2.14 11.63 3.44
N ASN A 83 -3.15 12.52 3.45
CA ASN A 83 -4.51 12.18 3.01
C ASN A 83 -4.59 11.60 1.59
N LYS A 84 -3.65 11.95 0.72
CA LYS A 84 -3.56 11.42 -0.65
C LYS A 84 -3.04 9.99 -0.70
N TYR A 85 -2.43 9.50 0.37
CA TYR A 85 -1.67 8.25 0.43
C TYR A 85 -2.25 7.24 1.42
N LEU A 86 -3.51 7.43 1.87
CA LEU A 86 -4.16 6.56 2.86
C LEU A 86 -4.28 5.11 2.37
N SER A 87 -4.47 4.89 1.07
CA SER A 87 -4.53 3.58 0.44
C SER A 87 -3.16 3.01 0.03
N LYS A 88 -2.07 3.69 0.35
CA LYS A 88 -0.68 3.31 0.03
C LYS A 88 0.19 3.35 1.28
N ALA A 89 0.79 4.50 1.60
CA ALA A 89 1.74 4.68 2.70
C ALA A 89 1.18 4.34 4.09
N PHE A 90 -0.14 4.42 4.28
CA PHE A 90 -0.84 4.14 5.54
C PHE A 90 -1.70 2.88 5.47
N ASP A 91 -1.59 2.12 4.39
CA ASP A 91 -2.26 0.86 4.19
C ASP A 91 -1.28 -0.30 4.34
N GLU A 92 -1.40 -1.05 5.45
CA GLU A 92 -0.47 -2.13 5.79
C GLU A 92 -0.46 -3.24 4.74
N ALA A 93 -1.59 -3.56 4.09
CA ALA A 93 -1.60 -4.58 3.07
C ALA A 93 -0.93 -4.10 1.78
N TRP A 94 -1.16 -2.85 1.38
CA TRP A 94 -0.42 -2.28 0.25
C TRP A 94 1.10 -2.28 0.51
N LEU A 95 1.53 -1.89 1.72
CA LEU A 95 2.95 -1.94 2.10
C LEU A 95 3.53 -3.37 2.05
N GLN A 96 2.73 -4.38 2.44
CA GLN A 96 3.12 -5.78 2.35
C GLN A 96 3.20 -6.26 0.90
N GLU A 97 2.21 -5.92 0.06
CA GLU A 97 2.20 -6.23 -1.38
C GLU A 97 3.42 -5.66 -2.10
N GLN A 98 3.87 -4.48 -1.68
CA GLN A 98 5.08 -3.84 -2.24
C GLN A 98 6.39 -4.33 -1.60
N GLY A 99 6.34 -5.25 -0.62
CA GLY A 99 7.53 -5.75 0.07
C GLY A 99 8.22 -4.70 0.97
N LEU A 100 7.50 -3.65 1.38
CA LEU A 100 8.04 -2.53 2.17
C LEU A 100 7.97 -2.76 3.69
N THR A 101 7.37 -3.84 4.14
CA THR A 101 7.33 -4.22 5.56
C THR A 101 8.25 -5.40 5.83
N ASN A 102 9.01 -5.33 6.91
CA ASN A 102 9.78 -6.46 7.41
C ASN A 102 8.81 -7.52 7.95
N ARG A 103 8.36 -8.42 7.09
CA ARG A 103 7.70 -9.64 7.51
C ARG A 103 8.80 -10.68 7.74
N ASN A 104 8.88 -11.23 8.94
CA ASN A 104 9.66 -12.44 9.13
C ASN A 104 8.96 -13.55 8.34
N PRO A 105 9.57 -14.11 7.29
CA PRO A 105 8.96 -15.16 6.51
C PRO A 105 8.63 -16.34 7.43
N THR A 106 7.47 -16.92 7.23
CA THR A 106 7.04 -18.15 7.93
C THR A 106 7.35 -19.40 7.12
N ASP A 107 7.83 -19.22 5.88
CA ASP A 107 8.12 -20.27 4.88
C ASP A 107 6.92 -21.18 4.60
N ASP A 108 5.71 -20.63 4.71
CA ASP A 108 4.47 -21.34 4.41
C ASP A 108 3.44 -20.44 3.69
N LEU A 109 2.21 -20.99 3.46
CA LEU A 109 1.17 -20.28 2.72
C LEU A 109 0.74 -18.94 3.34
N ARG A 110 1.01 -18.71 4.63
CA ARG A 110 0.72 -17.44 5.29
C ARG A 110 1.47 -16.28 4.65
N ASP A 111 2.64 -16.56 4.07
CA ASP A 111 3.45 -15.54 3.38
C ASP A 111 2.86 -15.12 2.03
N LEU A 112 1.98 -15.96 1.47
CA LEU A 112 1.30 -15.73 0.20
C LEU A 112 -0.09 -15.08 0.36
N ILE A 113 -0.56 -14.90 1.61
CA ILE A 113 -1.87 -14.29 1.87
C ILE A 113 -1.76 -12.78 1.69
N VAL A 114 -2.23 -12.29 0.55
CA VAL A 114 -2.30 -10.86 0.22
C VAL A 114 -3.53 -10.20 0.85
N ARG A 115 -4.70 -10.87 0.77
CA ARG A 115 -5.97 -10.36 1.29
C ARG A 115 -6.33 -11.06 2.59
N ARG A 116 -5.99 -10.43 3.69
CA ARG A 116 -6.18 -10.99 5.03
C ARG A 116 -7.64 -10.87 5.49
N ALA A 117 -8.22 -11.97 5.93
CA ALA A 117 -9.59 -12.03 6.46
C ALA A 117 -9.75 -11.26 7.77
N ASP A 118 -8.76 -11.31 8.66
CA ASP A 118 -8.74 -10.58 9.94
C ASP A 118 -8.70 -9.06 9.79
N LEU A 119 -8.31 -8.55 8.60
CA LEU A 119 -8.36 -7.13 8.25
C LEU A 119 -9.62 -6.75 7.44
N GLY A 120 -10.57 -7.67 7.26
CA GLY A 120 -11.78 -7.44 6.48
C GLY A 120 -11.54 -7.23 4.98
N ARG A 121 -10.41 -7.74 4.45
CA ARG A 121 -10.00 -7.49 3.05
C ARG A 121 -10.43 -8.58 2.08
N VAL A 122 -10.95 -9.68 2.56
CA VAL A 122 -11.52 -10.71 1.70
C VAL A 122 -12.84 -10.21 1.14
N VAL A 123 -12.92 -10.17 -0.18
CA VAL A 123 -14.16 -9.79 -0.88
C VAL A 123 -15.08 -11.00 -0.88
N THR A 124 -16.27 -10.85 -0.33
CA THR A 124 -17.23 -11.94 -0.14
C THR A 124 -18.60 -11.58 -0.64
N VAL A 125 -19.48 -12.56 -0.79
CA VAL A 125 -20.93 -12.38 -1.06
C VAL A 125 -21.74 -13.23 -0.09
N GLY A 126 -22.98 -12.81 0.14
CA GLY A 126 -23.98 -13.61 0.86
C GLY A 126 -24.85 -14.45 -0.08
N PRO A 127 -25.52 -15.49 0.42
CA PRO A 127 -26.39 -16.36 -0.40
C PRO A 127 -27.61 -15.63 -0.97
N ALA A 128 -27.98 -14.47 -0.41
CA ALA A 128 -29.08 -13.65 -0.88
C ALA A 128 -28.64 -12.52 -1.84
N ASP A 129 -27.34 -12.36 -2.08
CA ASP A 129 -26.82 -11.35 -3.02
C ASP A 129 -27.21 -11.72 -4.46
N THR A 130 -27.36 -10.69 -5.32
CA THR A 130 -27.68 -10.90 -6.73
C THR A 130 -26.44 -11.20 -7.55
N LEU A 131 -26.63 -11.86 -8.72
CA LEU A 131 -25.53 -12.07 -9.68
C LEU A 131 -24.84 -10.76 -10.07
N ASN A 132 -25.60 -9.69 -10.22
CA ASN A 132 -25.05 -8.37 -10.55
C ASN A 132 -24.20 -7.80 -9.41
N THR A 133 -24.57 -8.05 -8.16
CA THR A 133 -23.76 -7.69 -6.98
C THR A 133 -22.45 -8.46 -6.97
N ALA A 134 -22.51 -9.78 -7.20
CA ALA A 134 -21.33 -10.64 -7.25
C ALA A 134 -20.37 -10.19 -8.37
N TYR A 135 -20.89 -10.02 -9.58
CA TYR A 135 -20.10 -9.52 -10.72
C TYR A 135 -19.49 -8.15 -10.46
N GLY A 136 -20.27 -7.21 -9.89
CA GLY A 136 -19.77 -5.89 -9.53
C GLY A 136 -18.63 -5.95 -8.53
N ARG A 137 -18.72 -6.82 -7.50
CA ARG A 137 -17.66 -7.03 -6.51
C ARG A 137 -16.40 -7.63 -7.15
N MET A 138 -16.54 -8.64 -8.03
CA MET A 138 -15.41 -9.22 -8.76
C MET A 138 -14.67 -8.16 -9.57
N ARG A 139 -15.40 -7.38 -10.38
CA ARG A 139 -14.82 -6.32 -11.23
C ARG A 139 -14.17 -5.19 -10.43
N ALA A 140 -14.82 -4.72 -9.37
CA ALA A 140 -14.32 -3.60 -8.58
C ALA A 140 -13.06 -3.95 -7.78
N ASN A 141 -12.85 -5.23 -7.48
CA ASN A 141 -11.74 -5.70 -6.66
C ASN A 141 -10.73 -6.56 -7.43
N ASP A 142 -10.90 -6.70 -8.74
CA ASP A 142 -10.04 -7.51 -9.61
C ASP A 142 -9.83 -8.93 -9.06
N VAL A 143 -10.95 -9.61 -8.79
CA VAL A 143 -10.98 -11.00 -8.33
C VAL A 143 -11.89 -11.84 -9.20
N SER A 144 -11.49 -13.07 -9.46
CA SER A 144 -12.26 -14.06 -10.25
C SER A 144 -13.09 -15.02 -9.40
N GLN A 145 -12.95 -14.96 -8.08
CA GLN A 145 -13.63 -15.84 -7.15
C GLN A 145 -14.08 -15.09 -5.90
N LEU A 146 -15.25 -15.45 -5.37
CA LEU A 146 -15.81 -14.86 -4.14
C LEU A 146 -16.24 -15.98 -3.20
N PRO A 147 -15.71 -16.04 -1.96
CA PRO A 147 -16.30 -16.85 -0.91
C PRO A 147 -17.74 -16.40 -0.63
N VAL A 148 -18.64 -17.35 -0.49
CA VAL A 148 -20.02 -17.13 -0.07
C VAL A 148 -20.11 -17.37 1.43
N LEU A 149 -20.52 -16.35 2.19
CA LEU A 149 -20.65 -16.43 3.65
C LEU A 149 -22.10 -16.43 4.08
N ASP A 150 -22.41 -17.19 5.11
CA ASP A 150 -23.70 -17.15 5.80
C ASP A 150 -23.78 -15.97 6.81
N ASP A 151 -24.92 -15.84 7.49
CA ASP A 151 -25.18 -14.79 8.50
C ASP A 151 -24.28 -14.92 9.77
N ARG A 152 -23.48 -15.98 9.86
CA ARG A 152 -22.52 -16.25 10.96
C ARG A 152 -21.07 -16.09 10.50
N ASP A 153 -20.85 -15.47 9.35
CA ASP A 153 -19.54 -15.33 8.70
C ASP A 153 -18.84 -16.67 8.39
N SER A 154 -19.62 -17.77 8.28
CA SER A 154 -19.08 -19.08 7.90
C SER A 154 -19.09 -19.23 6.38
N ILE A 155 -17.99 -19.73 5.81
CA ILE A 155 -17.91 -20.02 4.38
C ILE A 155 -18.82 -21.20 4.07
N ILE A 156 -19.84 -20.99 3.21
CA ILE A 156 -20.79 -22.01 2.75
C ILE A 156 -20.56 -22.38 1.28
N GLY A 157 -19.71 -21.68 0.57
CA GLY A 157 -19.40 -21.96 -0.84
C GLY A 157 -18.37 -21.01 -1.42
N LEU A 158 -18.05 -21.26 -2.68
CA LEU A 158 -17.22 -20.41 -3.51
C LEU A 158 -17.98 -20.15 -4.80
N LEU A 159 -18.00 -18.92 -5.26
CA LEU A 159 -18.58 -18.49 -6.53
C LEU A 159 -17.46 -18.00 -7.43
N ASP A 160 -17.39 -18.47 -8.67
CA ASP A 160 -16.43 -18.03 -9.66
C ASP A 160 -17.09 -17.39 -10.89
N GLU A 161 -16.28 -16.89 -11.83
CA GLU A 161 -16.77 -16.25 -13.05
C GLU A 161 -17.53 -17.22 -13.97
N GLU A 162 -17.15 -18.52 -13.97
CA GLU A 162 -17.81 -19.55 -14.77
C GLU A 162 -19.23 -19.81 -14.26
N ASP A 163 -19.43 -19.85 -12.95
CA ASP A 163 -20.73 -20.01 -12.30
C ASP A 163 -21.67 -18.83 -12.71
N LEU A 164 -21.15 -17.60 -12.76
CA LEU A 164 -21.91 -16.44 -13.19
C LEU A 164 -22.32 -16.55 -14.66
N LEU A 165 -21.40 -16.97 -15.53
CA LEU A 165 -21.68 -17.14 -16.96
C LEU A 165 -22.74 -18.21 -17.21
N LEU A 166 -22.63 -19.35 -16.51
CA LEU A 166 -23.61 -20.43 -16.56
C LEU A 166 -25.00 -19.96 -16.12
N ALA A 167 -25.09 -19.22 -15.02
CA ALA A 167 -26.36 -18.70 -14.52
C ALA A 167 -27.01 -17.72 -15.49
N VAL A 168 -26.25 -16.85 -16.16
CA VAL A 168 -26.74 -15.92 -17.18
C VAL A 168 -27.23 -16.69 -18.42
N HIS A 169 -26.48 -17.70 -18.87
CA HIS A 169 -26.86 -18.53 -20.01
C HIS A 169 -28.19 -19.28 -19.77
N GLN A 170 -28.32 -19.93 -18.61
CA GLN A 170 -29.54 -20.60 -18.22
C GLN A 170 -30.75 -19.66 -18.07
N ALA A 171 -30.52 -18.41 -17.63
CA ALA A 171 -31.58 -17.40 -17.58
C ALA A 171 -32.02 -16.96 -18.97
N SER A 172 -31.12 -16.87 -19.95
CA SER A 172 -31.43 -16.51 -21.32
C SER A 172 -32.19 -17.59 -22.10
N GLU A 173 -32.06 -18.88 -21.71
CA GLU A 173 -32.80 -19.99 -22.31
C GLU A 173 -34.25 -20.09 -21.78
N ARG A 174 -34.62 -19.33 -20.73
CA ARG A 174 -35.98 -19.33 -20.14
C ARG A 174 -36.89 -18.22 -20.69
N PHE A 175 -36.39 -17.43 -21.61
CA PHE A 175 -37.13 -16.39 -22.35
C PHE A 175 -37.07 -16.68 -23.85
#